data_d1eb8bb6a28898df4f91e1a794e00353
#
_entry.id   d1eb8bb6a28898df4f91e1a794e00353
#
_cell.length_a   1.000
_cell.length_b   1.000
_cell.length_c   1.000
_cell.angle_alpha   90.00
_cell.angle_beta   90.00
_cell.angle_gamma   90.00
#
_symmetry.space_group_name_H-M   'P 1'
#
loop_
_entity.id
_entity.type
_entity.pdbx_description
1 polymer ?
#
loop_
_entity_poly.entity_id
_entity_poly.type
_entity_poly.pdbx_seq_one_letter_code
_entity_poly.pdbx_strand_id
1 'polypeptide(L)'
;MKLYVAMVGLPARGKSTLAKRIRSGLEQQGIRTAIFNNGELRRMLFGLESGSAEFFNPDNTRAQRLRDQITHQNMERARAWLDEGGDVAIIDATNGTVHQRVDLSATLRDRPVLFIECVNDDPLLL
;
A
#
# COMPACT_ATOMS: atom_id res chain seq x y z
N MET A 1 -10.61 -15.99 -8.01
CA MET A 1 -10.01 -14.87 -8.72
C MET A 1 -8.97 -14.23 -7.82
N LYS A 2 -7.80 -13.94 -8.36
CA LYS A 2 -6.71 -13.32 -7.59
C LYS A 2 -6.41 -11.94 -8.16
N LEU A 3 -6.33 -10.93 -7.28
CA LEU A 3 -6.04 -9.58 -7.74
C LEU A 3 -5.34 -8.75 -6.65
N TYR A 4 -4.68 -7.70 -7.11
CA TYR A 4 -4.16 -6.67 -6.23
C TYR A 4 -5.12 -5.50 -6.17
N VAL A 5 -5.28 -4.92 -4.98
CA VAL A 5 -6.01 -3.66 -4.80
C VAL A 5 -5.01 -2.63 -4.28
N ALA A 6 -4.75 -1.59 -5.05
CA ALA A 6 -3.82 -0.53 -4.67
C ALA A 6 -4.61 0.68 -4.17
N MET A 7 -4.43 1.00 -2.89
CA MET A 7 -5.05 2.19 -2.31
C MET A 7 -4.24 3.42 -2.69
N VAL A 8 -4.90 4.48 -3.11
CA VAL A 8 -4.26 5.73 -3.53
C VAL A 8 -4.77 6.87 -2.65
N GLY A 9 -3.87 7.69 -2.15
CA GLY A 9 -4.23 8.84 -1.34
C GLY A 9 -3.30 9.06 -0.17
N LEU A 10 -3.42 10.23 0.46
CA LEU A 10 -2.63 10.59 1.63
C LEU A 10 -3.12 9.86 2.87
N PRO A 11 -2.23 9.53 3.84
CA PRO A 11 -2.62 8.79 5.05
C PRO A 11 -3.75 9.44 5.85
N ALA A 12 -3.82 10.77 5.87
CA ALA A 12 -4.80 11.51 6.65
C ALA A 12 -6.21 11.47 6.04
N ARG A 13 -6.43 10.77 4.94
CA ARG A 13 -7.71 10.75 4.20
C ARG A 13 -8.55 9.50 4.47
N GLY A 14 -8.29 8.78 5.56
CA GLY A 14 -9.06 7.59 5.90
C GLY A 14 -8.72 6.36 5.06
N LYS A 15 -7.61 6.36 4.37
CA LYS A 15 -7.20 5.30 3.47
C LYS A 15 -7.06 3.95 4.17
N SER A 16 -6.40 3.90 5.32
CA SER A 16 -6.21 2.67 6.08
C SER A 16 -7.52 2.13 6.65
N THR A 17 -8.43 3.02 7.06
CA THR A 17 -9.76 2.63 7.54
C THR A 17 -10.56 1.99 6.41
N LEU A 18 -10.50 2.59 5.21
CA LEU A 18 -11.19 2.03 4.05
C LEU A 18 -10.61 0.67 3.65
N ALA A 19 -9.29 0.52 3.68
CA ALA A 19 -8.64 -0.76 3.39
C ALA A 19 -9.13 -1.85 4.34
N LYS A 20 -9.24 -1.56 5.63
CA LYS A 20 -9.75 -2.51 6.63
C LYS A 20 -11.21 -2.88 6.39
N ARG A 21 -12.04 -1.93 5.99
CA ARG A 21 -13.44 -2.19 5.65
C ARG A 21 -13.57 -3.08 4.42
N ILE A 22 -12.75 -2.83 3.40
CA ILE A 22 -12.73 -3.66 2.19
C ILE A 22 -12.33 -5.09 2.57
N ARG A 23 -11.28 -5.25 3.37
CA ARG A 23 -10.84 -6.57 3.82
C ARG A 23 -11.96 -7.31 4.57
N SER A 24 -12.59 -6.65 5.54
CA SER A 24 -13.68 -7.26 6.32
C SER A 24 -14.83 -7.70 5.42
N GLY A 25 -15.23 -6.84 4.48
CA GLY A 25 -16.33 -7.17 3.58
C GLY A 25 -16.01 -8.35 2.69
N LEU A 26 -14.80 -8.41 2.16
CA LEU A 26 -14.37 -9.52 1.31
C LEU A 26 -14.25 -10.82 2.10
N GLU A 27 -13.70 -10.78 3.30
CA GLU A 27 -13.58 -11.97 4.14
C GLU A 27 -14.94 -12.54 4.54
N GLN A 28 -15.94 -11.68 4.75
CA GLN A 28 -17.31 -12.13 5.00
C GLN A 28 -17.90 -12.88 3.81
N GLN A 29 -17.39 -12.65 2.61
CA GLN A 29 -17.78 -13.36 1.40
C GLN A 29 -16.94 -14.61 1.14
N GLY A 30 -16.06 -14.98 2.07
CA GLY A 30 -15.16 -16.12 1.89
C GLY A 30 -13.94 -15.82 1.03
N ILE A 31 -13.65 -14.55 0.75
CA ILE A 31 -12.51 -14.11 -0.05
C ILE A 31 -11.35 -13.83 0.88
N ARG A 32 -10.26 -14.57 0.75
CA ARG A 32 -9.09 -14.42 1.61
C ARG A 32 -8.32 -13.17 1.22
N THR A 33 -8.28 -12.21 2.14
CA THR A 33 -7.75 -10.87 1.87
C THR A 33 -6.74 -10.48 2.94
N ALA A 34 -5.62 -9.89 2.51
CA ALA A 34 -4.62 -9.35 3.43
C ALA A 34 -4.24 -7.93 3.01
N ILE A 35 -3.83 -7.12 3.99
CA ILE A 35 -3.40 -5.74 3.77
C ILE A 35 -1.88 -5.67 3.93
N PHE A 36 -1.22 -5.02 2.98
CA PHE A 36 0.22 -4.80 2.97
C PHE A 36 0.48 -3.31 3.02
N ASN A 37 0.86 -2.82 4.20
CA ASN A 37 1.05 -1.40 4.47
C ASN A 37 2.53 -1.05 4.52
N ASN A 38 2.97 -0.08 3.71
CA ASN A 38 4.36 0.34 3.66
C ASN A 38 4.85 0.89 4.99
N GLY A 39 4.02 1.66 5.69
CA GLY A 39 4.37 2.22 6.98
C GLY A 39 4.61 1.17 8.05
N GLU A 40 3.77 0.14 8.08
CA GLU A 40 3.95 -0.98 9.02
C GLU A 40 5.23 -1.75 8.73
N LEU A 41 5.50 -2.04 7.47
CA LEU A 41 6.72 -2.72 7.07
C LEU A 41 7.96 -1.89 7.41
N ARG A 42 7.90 -0.58 7.17
CA ARG A 42 8.99 0.33 7.52
C ARG A 42 9.29 0.28 9.03
N ARG A 43 8.27 0.35 9.86
CA ARG A 43 8.44 0.30 11.31
C ARG A 43 9.00 -1.04 11.76
N MET A 44 8.58 -2.12 11.13
CA MET A 44 9.07 -3.46 11.45
C MET A 44 10.55 -3.63 11.10
N LEU A 45 10.99 -3.09 9.96
CA LEU A 45 12.36 -3.26 9.47
C LEU A 45 13.34 -2.24 10.05
N PHE A 46 12.91 -1.00 10.27
CA PHE A 46 13.80 0.12 10.63
C PHE A 46 13.44 0.80 11.94
N GLY A 47 12.38 0.37 12.61
CA GLY A 47 11.95 0.92 13.89
C GLY A 47 11.20 2.26 13.77
N LEU A 48 10.87 2.84 14.94
CA LEU A 48 10.07 4.06 15.00
C LEU A 48 10.83 5.29 14.48
N GLU A 49 12.15 5.26 14.52
CA GLU A 49 12.99 6.38 14.05
C GLU A 49 12.82 6.62 12.55
N SER A 50 12.41 5.61 11.80
CA SER A 50 12.15 5.74 10.37
C SER A 50 10.98 6.67 10.05
N GLY A 51 10.23 7.12 11.07
CA GLY A 51 9.17 8.10 10.91
C GLY A 51 9.64 9.56 10.97
N SER A 52 10.93 9.81 11.13
CA SER A 52 11.47 11.17 11.25
C SER A 52 11.37 11.94 9.93
N ALA A 53 11.38 13.28 10.05
CA ALA A 53 11.34 14.15 8.87
C ALA A 53 12.54 13.90 7.95
N GLU A 54 13.68 13.56 8.51
CA GLU A 54 14.89 13.27 7.72
C GLU A 54 14.70 12.05 6.82
N PHE A 55 14.00 11.01 7.31
CA PHE A 55 13.71 9.82 6.52
C PHE A 55 12.87 10.14 5.28
N PHE A 56 11.98 11.15 5.39
CA PHE A 56 11.11 11.56 4.29
C PHE A 56 11.64 12.76 3.50
N ASN A 57 12.83 13.27 3.83
CA ASN A 57 13.42 14.39 3.11
C ASN A 57 13.78 13.96 1.67
N PRO A 58 13.24 14.63 0.63
CA PRO A 58 13.53 14.27 -0.77
C PRO A 58 15.00 14.37 -1.13
N ASP A 59 15.78 15.21 -0.42
CA ASP A 59 17.21 15.38 -0.66
C ASP A 59 18.05 14.28 -0.01
N ASN A 60 17.45 13.45 0.84
CA ASN A 60 18.15 12.35 1.49
C ASN A 60 18.12 11.11 0.60
N THR A 61 19.14 10.93 -0.22
CA THR A 61 19.23 9.83 -1.17
C THR A 61 19.18 8.46 -0.50
N ARG A 62 19.81 8.33 0.66
CA ARG A 62 19.81 7.05 1.41
C ARG A 62 18.41 6.69 1.89
N ALA A 63 17.69 7.67 2.44
CA ALA A 63 16.32 7.46 2.89
C ALA A 63 15.40 7.12 1.72
N GLN A 64 15.60 7.76 0.56
CA GLN A 64 14.83 7.47 -0.64
C GLN A 64 15.03 6.03 -1.10
N ARG A 65 16.27 5.53 -1.08
CA ARG A 65 16.57 4.14 -1.42
C ARG A 65 15.88 3.17 -0.46
N LEU A 66 15.87 3.49 0.83
CA LEU A 66 15.20 2.66 1.82
C LEU A 66 13.69 2.63 1.61
N ARG A 67 13.07 3.76 1.27
CA ARG A 67 11.64 3.81 0.95
C ARG A 67 11.31 2.98 -0.29
N ASP A 68 12.13 3.08 -1.33
CA ASP A 68 11.96 2.29 -2.54
C ASP A 68 12.08 0.80 -2.25
N GLN A 69 13.03 0.43 -1.39
CA GLN A 69 13.23 -0.96 -0.98
C GLN A 69 12.02 -1.47 -0.19
N ILE A 70 11.47 -0.66 0.72
CA ILE A 70 10.28 -1.01 1.48
C ILE A 70 9.10 -1.25 0.53
N THR A 71 8.89 -0.35 -0.42
CA THR A 71 7.83 -0.48 -1.40
C THR A 71 7.97 -1.77 -2.19
N HIS A 72 9.18 -2.07 -2.63
CA HIS A 72 9.47 -3.29 -3.40
C HIS A 72 9.21 -4.55 -2.58
N GLN A 73 9.70 -4.59 -1.34
CA GLN A 73 9.46 -5.71 -0.44
C GLN A 73 7.98 -5.90 -0.14
N ASN A 74 7.25 -4.80 0.02
CA ASN A 74 5.82 -4.87 0.27
C ASN A 74 5.07 -5.49 -0.91
N MET A 75 5.46 -5.14 -2.13
CA MET A 75 4.89 -5.74 -3.34
C MET A 75 5.22 -7.23 -3.44
N GLU A 76 6.44 -7.63 -3.10
CA GLU A 76 6.83 -9.04 -3.11
C GLU A 76 6.06 -9.85 -2.06
N ARG A 77 5.80 -9.28 -0.89
CA ARG A 77 4.97 -9.92 0.14
C ARG A 77 3.54 -10.10 -0.34
N ALA A 78 3.01 -9.10 -1.04
CA ALA A 78 1.66 -9.18 -1.62
C ALA A 78 1.58 -10.29 -2.67
N ARG A 79 2.59 -10.39 -3.53
CA ARG A 79 2.67 -11.46 -4.53
C ARG A 79 2.72 -12.84 -3.86
N ALA A 80 3.56 -12.98 -2.84
CA ALA A 80 3.68 -14.24 -2.11
C ALA A 80 2.35 -14.65 -1.48
N TRP A 81 1.60 -13.71 -0.93
CA TRP A 81 0.27 -13.96 -0.37
C TRP A 81 -0.67 -14.58 -1.41
N LEU A 82 -0.70 -14.01 -2.61
CA LEU A 82 -1.54 -14.53 -3.68
C LEU A 82 -1.03 -15.89 -4.18
N ASP A 83 0.29 -16.07 -4.27
CA ASP A 83 0.89 -17.35 -4.70
C ASP A 83 0.61 -18.46 -3.70
N GLU A 84 0.53 -18.15 -2.42
CA GLU A 84 0.31 -19.11 -1.34
C GLU A 84 -1.16 -19.41 -1.07
N GLY A 85 -2.07 -18.82 -1.83
CA GLY A 85 -3.48 -19.14 -1.74
C GLY A 85 -4.40 -17.99 -1.36
N GLY A 86 -3.88 -16.78 -1.11
CA GLY A 86 -4.70 -15.60 -0.90
C GLY A 86 -5.46 -15.22 -2.17
N ASP A 87 -6.58 -14.55 -2.02
CA ASP A 87 -7.41 -14.13 -3.15
C ASP A 87 -7.22 -12.65 -3.50
N VAL A 88 -7.08 -11.79 -2.50
CA VAL A 88 -6.91 -10.35 -2.69
C VAL A 88 -5.76 -9.84 -1.82
N ALA A 89 -4.85 -9.10 -2.41
CA ALA A 89 -3.78 -8.39 -1.71
C ALA A 89 -4.03 -6.89 -1.81
N ILE A 90 -4.32 -6.24 -0.69
CA ILE A 90 -4.55 -4.80 -0.63
C ILE A 90 -3.21 -4.13 -0.31
N ILE A 91 -2.75 -3.28 -1.22
CA ILE A 91 -1.51 -2.52 -1.03
C ILE A 91 -1.86 -1.13 -0.55
N ASP A 92 -1.59 -0.87 0.72
CA ASP A 92 -1.89 0.39 1.39
C ASP A 92 -0.61 1.21 1.48
N ALA A 93 -0.40 2.03 0.47
CA ALA A 93 0.73 2.95 0.38
C ALA A 93 0.24 4.27 -0.21
N THR A 94 1.08 5.29 -0.18
CA THR A 94 0.64 6.62 -0.63
C THR A 94 0.28 6.64 -2.11
N ASN A 95 1.09 6.06 -2.99
CA ASN A 95 0.84 5.94 -4.45
C ASN A 95 0.25 7.21 -5.07
N GLY A 96 0.64 8.39 -4.57
CA GLY A 96 0.00 9.66 -4.92
C GLY A 96 0.41 10.22 -6.27
N THR A 97 1.51 9.76 -6.86
CA THR A 97 1.98 10.26 -8.15
C THR A 97 1.67 9.27 -9.26
N VAL A 98 1.55 9.80 -10.48
CA VAL A 98 1.38 8.96 -11.68
C VAL A 98 2.56 8.00 -11.80
N HIS A 99 3.77 8.48 -11.53
CA HIS A 99 4.98 7.67 -11.60
C HIS A 99 4.91 6.46 -10.66
N GLN A 100 4.47 6.67 -9.42
CA GLN A 100 4.32 5.58 -8.45
C GLN A 100 3.30 4.55 -8.90
N ARG A 101 2.17 5.00 -9.47
CA ARG A 101 1.14 4.08 -9.98
C ARG A 101 1.62 3.29 -11.19
N VAL A 102 2.37 3.94 -12.09
CA VAL A 102 2.95 3.26 -13.25
C VAL A 102 3.96 2.20 -12.81
N ASP A 103 4.84 2.54 -11.87
CA ASP A 103 5.83 1.60 -11.32
C ASP A 103 5.14 0.39 -10.67
N LEU A 104 4.10 0.63 -9.91
CA LEU A 104 3.36 -0.43 -9.24
C LEU A 104 2.73 -1.37 -10.28
N SER A 105 2.07 -0.82 -11.30
CA SER A 105 1.48 -1.62 -12.37
C SER A 105 2.53 -2.40 -13.15
N ALA A 106 3.70 -1.79 -13.40
CA ALA A 106 4.79 -2.46 -14.11
C ALA A 106 5.39 -3.61 -13.30
N THR A 107 5.45 -3.46 -11.98
CA THR A 107 5.99 -4.49 -11.08
C THR A 107 5.01 -5.63 -10.86
N LEU A 108 3.71 -5.32 -10.71
CA LEU A 108 2.67 -6.31 -10.43
C LEU A 108 1.92 -6.70 -11.71
N ARG A 109 2.65 -7.22 -12.68
CA ARG A 109 2.09 -7.61 -13.98
C ARG A 109 1.51 -9.02 -14.00
N ASP A 110 1.75 -9.79 -12.98
CA ASP A 110 1.32 -11.19 -12.91
C ASP A 110 -0.20 -11.34 -12.72
N ARG A 111 -0.89 -10.30 -12.21
CA ARG A 111 -2.31 -10.33 -11.93
C ARG A 111 -2.91 -8.94 -12.10
N PRO A 112 -4.24 -8.82 -12.25
CA PRO A 112 -4.89 -7.51 -12.35
C PRO A 112 -4.64 -6.64 -11.12
N VAL A 113 -4.54 -5.33 -11.32
CA VAL A 113 -4.42 -4.34 -10.25
C VAL A 113 -5.59 -3.37 -10.35
N LEU A 114 -6.36 -3.27 -9.28
CA LEU A 114 -7.44 -2.30 -9.16
C LEU A 114 -6.99 -1.15 -8.27
N PHE A 115 -7.03 0.06 -8.80
CA PHE A 115 -6.71 1.26 -8.02
C PHE A 115 -7.97 1.82 -7.36
N ILE A 116 -7.90 2.06 -6.05
CA ILE A 116 -8.98 2.70 -5.30
C ILE A 116 -8.45 3.99 -4.73
N GLU A 117 -9.00 5.12 -5.20
CA GLU A 117 -8.61 6.44 -4.75
C GLU A 117 -9.47 6.88 -3.58
N CYS A 118 -8.82 7.27 -2.48
CA CYS A 118 -9.50 7.85 -1.33
C CYS A 118 -9.58 9.35 -1.50
N VAL A 119 -10.74 9.83 -1.91
CA VAL A 119 -11.02 11.26 -2.05
C VAL A 119 -11.96 11.65 -0.92
N ASN A 120 -11.56 12.65 -0.15
CA ASN A 120 -12.39 13.22 0.90
C ASN A 120 -12.75 14.66 0.53
N ASP A 121 -13.96 14.83 0.00
CA ASP A 121 -14.46 16.12 -0.44
C ASP A 121 -15.29 16.85 0.64
N ASP A 122 -15.40 16.28 1.83
CA ASP A 122 -16.13 16.91 2.92
C ASP A 122 -15.32 18.08 3.49
N PRO A 123 -15.77 19.33 3.33
CA PRO A 123 -15.02 20.48 3.81
C PRO A 123 -14.88 20.52 5.34
N LEU A 124 -15.69 19.79 6.08
CA LEU A 124 -15.56 19.68 7.53
C LEU A 124 -14.41 18.80 7.95
N LEU A 125 -13.92 17.94 7.07
CA LEU A 125 -12.82 17.02 7.33
C LEU A 125 -11.49 17.50 6.72
N LEU A 126 -11.54 18.56 5.96
CA LEU A 126 -10.36 19.20 5.38
C LEU A 126 -9.88 20.38 6.26
#